data_a6fc5afbddf57d9de204c67fd763ace9
#
_entry.id   a6fc5afbddf57d9de204c67fd763ace9
#
_cell.length_a   1.000
_cell.length_b   1.000
_cell.length_c   1.000
_cell.angle_alpha   90.00
_cell.angle_beta   90.00
_cell.angle_gamma   90.00
#
_symmetry.space_group_name_H-M   'P 1'
#
loop_
_entity.id
_entity.type
_entity.pdbx_description
1 polymer ?
#
loop_
_entity_poly.entity_id
_entity_poly.type
_entity_poly.pdbx_seq_one_letter_code
_entity_poly.pdbx_strand_id
1 'polypeptide(L)'
;MKKIKITLIMGLMLAALMSVAACTENSQAESQMNDTMFDYESLGVNQYVYNSEFELGEDLKNAIAELACCYDEFDENVVNDETWKNIFLTRFIQNSRYSFDYLDKQAEKGNGFITREQVEYIQYSLTNEKIDFSDCVEKEVDTQDATSGMNFGNIINYEYESHDEEIVLSADMQLQSDGTNNVKEKKVTVYLIKNQYSCFDGYSIKQLVSEDVTENIQGDGEEHTFYV
;
A
#
# COMPACT_ATOMS: atom_id res chain seq x y z
N MET A 1 -9.47 -31.07 55.18
CA MET A 1 -10.02 -31.97 54.14
C MET A 1 -11.46 -31.57 53.84
N LYS A 2 -11.70 -30.84 52.73
CA LYS A 2 -13.04 -30.48 52.25
C LYS A 2 -13.23 -31.11 50.87
N LYS A 3 -14.23 -31.98 50.78
CA LYS A 3 -14.61 -32.72 49.57
C LYS A 3 -15.41 -31.79 48.63
N ILE A 4 -14.95 -31.62 47.40
CA ILE A 4 -15.68 -30.94 46.35
C ILE A 4 -16.59 -31.95 45.64
N LYS A 5 -17.90 -31.68 45.64
CA LYS A 5 -18.90 -32.43 44.93
C LYS A 5 -18.96 -31.96 43.48
N ILE A 6 -18.70 -32.85 42.54
CA ILE A 6 -18.93 -32.66 41.12
C ILE A 6 -20.38 -33.04 40.84
N THR A 7 -21.19 -32.07 40.41
CA THR A 7 -22.56 -32.33 39.96
C THR A 7 -22.54 -32.46 38.44
N LEU A 8 -22.77 -33.65 37.98
CA LEU A 8 -22.92 -34.03 36.59
C LEU A 8 -24.36 -33.68 36.16
N ILE A 9 -24.52 -32.71 35.26
CA ILE A 9 -25.82 -32.44 34.60
C ILE A 9 -25.79 -33.11 33.24
N MET A 10 -26.52 -34.19 33.16
CA MET A 10 -26.81 -34.95 31.96
C MET A 10 -28.07 -34.33 31.31
N GLY A 11 -27.90 -33.49 30.28
CA GLY A 11 -28.98 -32.94 29.48
C GLY A 11 -29.23 -33.77 28.23
N LEU A 12 -30.45 -34.22 28.13
CA LEU A 12 -31.03 -35.18 27.20
C LEU A 12 -30.96 -34.69 25.75
N MET A 13 -30.41 -35.49 24.88
CA MET A 13 -30.49 -35.40 23.43
C MET A 13 -31.89 -35.68 22.94
N LEU A 14 -32.44 -34.81 22.11
CA LEU A 14 -33.53 -35.18 21.21
C LEU A 14 -33.00 -35.08 19.78
N ALA A 15 -32.84 -36.24 19.17
CA ALA A 15 -32.47 -36.39 17.78
C ALA A 15 -33.67 -35.99 16.90
N ALA A 16 -33.49 -34.98 16.05
CA ALA A 16 -34.33 -34.78 14.88
C ALA A 16 -33.47 -34.96 13.62
N LEU A 17 -33.52 -36.17 13.09
CA LEU A 17 -33.10 -36.49 11.74
C LEU A 17 -34.05 -35.79 10.77
N MET A 18 -33.59 -34.69 10.16
CA MET A 18 -34.14 -34.18 8.91
C MET A 18 -33.06 -34.26 7.86
N SER A 19 -33.17 -35.23 6.99
CA SER A 19 -32.52 -35.33 5.72
C SER A 19 -32.89 -34.13 4.87
N VAL A 20 -31.91 -33.28 4.53
CA VAL A 20 -32.00 -32.40 3.38
C VAL A 20 -30.84 -32.74 2.48
N ALA A 21 -31.22 -33.37 1.39
CA ALA A 21 -30.36 -33.54 0.24
C ALA A 21 -30.16 -32.22 -0.46
N ALA A 22 -29.00 -32.06 -1.04
CA ALA A 22 -28.65 -31.15 -2.15
C ALA A 22 -28.76 -29.65 -1.85
N CYS A 23 -27.62 -29.02 -1.84
CA CYS A 23 -27.28 -27.95 -2.80
C CYS A 23 -25.81 -27.60 -2.60
N THR A 24 -24.95 -28.29 -3.30
CA THR A 24 -23.65 -27.81 -3.71
C THR A 24 -23.88 -26.73 -4.77
N GLU A 25 -24.15 -25.52 -4.34
CA GLU A 25 -24.12 -24.31 -5.17
C GLU A 25 -24.19 -23.12 -4.21
N ASN A 26 -23.05 -22.61 -3.75
CA ASN A 26 -22.87 -21.21 -3.36
C ASN A 26 -21.45 -20.99 -2.82
N SER A 27 -20.44 -21.26 -3.65
CA SER A 27 -19.10 -20.72 -3.43
C SER A 27 -18.66 -19.81 -4.58
N GLN A 28 -19.63 -19.27 -5.32
CA GLN A 28 -19.39 -18.28 -6.39
C GLN A 28 -20.10 -16.94 -6.17
N ALA A 29 -20.73 -16.71 -5.03
CA ALA A 29 -21.51 -15.48 -4.81
C ALA A 29 -20.76 -14.36 -4.07
N GLU A 30 -19.56 -14.58 -3.55
CA GLU A 30 -18.77 -13.52 -2.87
C GLU A 30 -17.73 -12.84 -3.75
N SER A 31 -17.43 -13.36 -4.95
CA SER A 31 -16.48 -12.71 -5.87
C SER A 31 -17.14 -11.76 -6.89
N GLN A 32 -18.45 -11.56 -6.87
CA GLN A 32 -19.14 -10.74 -7.86
C GLN A 32 -19.52 -9.31 -7.43
N MET A 33 -19.09 -8.87 -6.24
CA MET A 33 -19.50 -7.54 -5.75
C MET A 33 -18.51 -6.40 -6.07
N ASN A 34 -17.36 -6.72 -6.67
CA ASN A 34 -16.35 -5.71 -7.08
C ASN A 34 -16.24 -5.52 -8.61
N ASP A 35 -17.07 -6.15 -9.39
CA ASP A 35 -16.90 -6.24 -10.85
C ASP A 35 -17.39 -5.01 -11.65
N THR A 36 -17.77 -3.91 -11.00
CA THR A 36 -18.33 -2.75 -11.70
C THR A 36 -17.57 -1.45 -11.52
N MET A 37 -16.46 -1.45 -10.79
CA MET A 37 -15.77 -0.21 -10.45
C MET A 37 -14.96 0.33 -11.63
N PHE A 38 -14.26 -0.55 -12.37
CA PHE A 38 -13.48 -0.25 -13.57
C PHE A 38 -13.69 -1.35 -14.63
N ASP A 39 -13.54 -0.99 -15.89
CA ASP A 39 -13.38 -1.96 -16.97
C ASP A 39 -11.91 -2.40 -17.04
N TYR A 40 -11.55 -3.40 -16.20
CA TYR A 40 -10.19 -3.90 -16.10
C TYR A 40 -9.64 -4.47 -17.41
N GLU A 41 -10.51 -5.01 -18.27
CA GLU A 41 -10.09 -5.52 -19.58
C GLU A 41 -9.67 -4.36 -20.50
N SER A 42 -10.46 -3.29 -20.56
CA SER A 42 -10.11 -2.10 -21.35
C SER A 42 -8.86 -1.38 -20.82
N LEU A 43 -8.64 -1.41 -19.51
CA LEU A 43 -7.45 -0.89 -18.85
C LEU A 43 -6.22 -1.79 -19.04
N GLY A 44 -6.40 -3.03 -19.55
CA GLY A 44 -5.33 -4.00 -19.74
C GLY A 44 -4.80 -4.57 -18.42
N VAL A 45 -5.65 -4.66 -17.41
CA VAL A 45 -5.32 -5.14 -16.07
C VAL A 45 -5.70 -6.61 -15.94
N ASN A 46 -4.77 -7.40 -15.41
CA ASN A 46 -5.01 -8.80 -15.06
C ASN A 46 -5.08 -8.95 -13.54
N GLN A 47 -5.79 -9.99 -13.10
CA GLN A 47 -5.80 -10.35 -11.69
C GLN A 47 -4.39 -10.78 -11.24
N TYR A 48 -3.96 -10.23 -10.10
CA TYR A 48 -2.74 -10.67 -9.45
C TYR A 48 -2.95 -12.05 -8.79
N VAL A 49 -1.98 -12.92 -8.96
CA VAL A 49 -1.97 -14.27 -8.37
C VAL A 49 -1.04 -14.27 -7.17
N TYR A 50 -1.62 -14.36 -5.98
CA TYR A 50 -0.84 -14.36 -4.73
C TYR A 50 -0.06 -15.65 -4.55
N ASN A 51 1.19 -15.53 -4.15
CA ASN A 51 2.02 -16.62 -3.68
C ASN A 51 1.63 -17.01 -2.24
N SER A 52 2.13 -18.16 -1.76
CA SER A 52 1.93 -18.61 -0.38
C SER A 52 2.64 -17.72 0.65
N GLU A 53 3.69 -17.03 0.23
CA GLU A 53 4.47 -16.09 1.03
C GLU A 53 4.38 -14.71 0.38
N PHE A 54 4.34 -13.66 1.22
CA PHE A 54 4.38 -12.29 0.74
C PHE A 54 5.80 -11.96 0.25
N GLU A 55 5.86 -11.30 -0.89
CA GLU A 55 7.07 -10.75 -1.46
C GLU A 55 6.81 -9.28 -1.84
N LEU A 56 7.67 -8.38 -1.38
CA LEU A 56 7.57 -6.96 -1.70
C LEU A 56 8.09 -6.73 -3.12
N GLY A 57 7.17 -6.57 -4.08
CA GLY A 57 7.48 -6.26 -5.46
C GLY A 57 7.99 -4.83 -5.65
N GLU A 58 8.61 -4.55 -6.79
CA GLU A 58 9.24 -3.23 -7.03
C GLU A 58 8.22 -2.10 -7.17
N ASP A 59 7.04 -2.33 -7.75
CA ASP A 59 6.03 -1.30 -7.92
C ASP A 59 5.44 -0.87 -6.56
N LEU A 60 5.13 -1.84 -5.70
CA LEU A 60 4.67 -1.57 -4.33
C LEU A 60 5.77 -0.92 -3.48
N LYS A 61 7.01 -1.37 -3.61
CA LYS A 61 8.17 -0.81 -2.92
C LYS A 61 8.39 0.66 -3.27
N ASN A 62 8.28 1.00 -4.55
CA ASN A 62 8.37 2.37 -5.03
C ASN A 62 7.21 3.23 -4.51
N ALA A 63 5.99 2.70 -4.51
CA ALA A 63 4.82 3.39 -4.00
C ALA A 63 4.93 3.71 -2.49
N ILE A 64 5.40 2.75 -1.69
CA ILE A 64 5.65 2.95 -0.26
C ILE A 64 6.71 4.03 -0.04
N ALA A 65 7.83 3.94 -0.78
CA ALA A 65 8.92 4.91 -0.67
C ALA A 65 8.45 6.33 -1.02
N GLU A 66 7.63 6.48 -2.07
CA GLU A 66 7.08 7.78 -2.47
C GLU A 66 6.12 8.35 -1.42
N LEU A 67 5.22 7.55 -0.86
CA LEU A 67 4.33 7.98 0.23
C LEU A 67 5.12 8.42 1.46
N ALA A 68 6.12 7.64 1.88
CA ALA A 68 6.96 7.96 3.03
C ALA A 68 7.85 9.21 2.83
N CYS A 69 8.11 9.60 1.57
CA CYS A 69 8.73 10.89 1.24
C CYS A 69 7.77 12.07 1.40
N CYS A 70 6.46 11.84 1.20
CA CYS A 70 5.44 12.88 1.23
C CYS A 70 4.81 13.06 2.61
N TYR A 71 4.71 11.96 3.39
CA TYR A 71 3.92 11.91 4.61
C TYR A 71 4.66 11.17 5.72
N ASP A 72 4.57 11.71 6.95
CA ASP A 72 4.93 10.96 8.16
C ASP A 72 3.78 10.03 8.58
N GLU A 73 2.53 10.42 8.30
CA GLU A 73 1.34 9.60 8.47
C GLU A 73 0.47 9.70 7.21
N PHE A 74 0.07 8.56 6.66
CA PHE A 74 -0.82 8.45 5.52
C PHE A 74 -1.95 7.47 5.85
N ASP A 75 -3.19 7.91 5.63
CA ASP A 75 -4.40 7.13 5.84
C ASP A 75 -5.56 7.67 4.98
N GLU A 76 -6.79 7.20 5.22
CA GLU A 76 -8.00 7.64 4.53
C GLU A 76 -8.27 9.16 4.67
N ASN A 77 -7.82 9.81 5.76
CA ASN A 77 -8.02 11.25 5.94
C ASN A 77 -7.16 12.05 4.96
N VAL A 78 -5.93 11.59 4.68
CA VAL A 78 -5.06 12.18 3.67
C VAL A 78 -5.67 12.02 2.29
N VAL A 79 -6.18 10.83 1.96
CA VAL A 79 -6.80 10.51 0.67
C VAL A 79 -8.05 11.37 0.41
N ASN A 80 -8.78 11.72 1.44
CA ASN A 80 -9.96 12.59 1.37
C ASN A 80 -9.66 14.08 1.47
N ASP A 81 -8.40 14.49 1.67
CA ASP A 81 -7.97 15.88 1.67
C ASP A 81 -7.96 16.47 0.25
N GLU A 82 -8.35 17.74 0.12
CA GLU A 82 -8.42 18.42 -1.18
C GLU A 82 -7.06 18.54 -1.89
N THR A 83 -5.94 18.46 -1.15
CA THR A 83 -4.58 18.53 -1.69
C THR A 83 -4.10 17.22 -2.29
N TRP A 84 -4.73 16.09 -1.91
CA TRP A 84 -4.31 14.75 -2.31
C TRP A 84 -4.21 14.58 -3.83
N LYS A 85 -5.22 15.01 -4.58
CA LYS A 85 -5.25 14.85 -6.04
C LYS A 85 -4.02 15.49 -6.72
N ASN A 86 -3.65 16.69 -6.26
CA ASN A 86 -2.49 17.38 -6.81
C ASN A 86 -1.17 16.69 -6.44
N ILE A 87 -1.05 16.21 -5.20
CA ILE A 87 0.12 15.45 -4.75
C ILE A 87 0.20 14.15 -5.52
N PHE A 88 -0.91 13.43 -5.67
CA PHE A 88 -0.96 12.19 -6.42
C PHE A 88 -0.52 12.38 -7.89
N LEU A 89 -1.07 13.39 -8.57
CA LEU A 89 -0.67 13.69 -9.95
C LEU A 89 0.81 14.01 -10.07
N THR A 90 1.33 14.89 -9.21
CA THR A 90 2.73 15.33 -9.29
C THR A 90 3.71 14.26 -8.85
N ARG A 91 3.35 13.43 -7.86
CA ARG A 91 4.30 12.50 -7.24
C ARG A 91 4.23 11.09 -7.83
N PHE A 92 3.05 10.64 -8.26
CA PHE A 92 2.84 9.28 -8.76
C PHE A 92 2.68 9.21 -10.28
N ILE A 93 2.15 10.25 -10.91
CA ILE A 93 1.88 10.21 -12.34
C ILE A 93 2.97 10.93 -13.15
N GLN A 94 3.43 12.09 -12.67
CA GLN A 94 4.37 12.96 -13.40
C GLN A 94 5.80 12.87 -12.87
N ASN A 95 6.09 11.93 -11.99
CA ASN A 95 7.40 11.78 -11.39
C ASN A 95 8.25 10.72 -12.11
N SER A 96 9.22 11.18 -12.89
CA SER A 96 10.11 10.29 -13.65
C SER A 96 11.07 9.43 -12.81
N ARG A 97 11.14 9.62 -11.50
CA ARG A 97 12.03 8.86 -10.61
C ARG A 97 11.40 7.58 -10.09
N TYR A 98 10.08 7.58 -9.94
CA TYR A 98 9.33 6.41 -9.52
C TYR A 98 8.44 6.00 -10.68
N SER A 99 8.87 4.99 -11.37
CA SER A 99 8.13 4.39 -12.46
C SER A 99 7.43 3.13 -11.95
N PHE A 100 6.23 2.92 -12.44
CA PHE A 100 5.48 1.69 -12.20
C PHE A 100 5.26 1.00 -13.54
N ASP A 101 5.40 -0.30 -13.56
CA ASP A 101 5.26 -1.10 -14.78
C ASP A 101 3.95 -0.82 -15.54
N TYR A 102 2.85 -0.63 -14.81
CA TYR A 102 1.58 -0.26 -15.43
C TYR A 102 1.62 1.13 -16.06
N LEU A 103 2.09 2.16 -15.31
CA LEU A 103 2.17 3.54 -15.80
C LEU A 103 3.04 3.63 -17.07
N ASP A 104 4.21 3.02 -17.04
CA ASP A 104 5.14 3.03 -18.18
C ASP A 104 4.53 2.41 -19.43
N LYS A 105 3.89 1.25 -19.29
CA LYS A 105 3.23 0.56 -20.40
C LYS A 105 2.08 1.39 -21.00
N GLN A 106 1.31 2.08 -20.17
CA GLN A 106 0.21 2.91 -20.67
C GLN A 106 0.72 4.21 -21.28
N ALA A 107 1.72 4.86 -20.65
CA ALA A 107 2.37 6.05 -21.19
C ALA A 107 3.03 5.79 -22.55
N GLU A 108 3.71 4.64 -22.72
CA GLU A 108 4.28 4.24 -24.01
C GLU A 108 3.20 4.12 -25.10
N LYS A 109 2.07 3.49 -24.80
CA LYS A 109 0.93 3.37 -25.72
C LYS A 109 0.30 4.71 -26.04
N GLY A 110 0.25 5.64 -25.09
CA GLY A 110 -0.31 6.97 -25.20
C GLY A 110 0.67 8.07 -25.67
N ASN A 111 1.88 7.72 -26.10
CA ASN A 111 2.95 8.67 -26.47
C ASN A 111 3.30 9.67 -25.35
N GLY A 112 3.39 9.20 -24.13
CA GLY A 112 3.67 10.00 -22.93
C GLY A 112 2.43 10.49 -22.19
N PHE A 113 1.23 10.12 -22.63
CA PHE A 113 -0.04 10.50 -22.00
C PHE A 113 -0.77 9.29 -21.45
N ILE A 114 -1.49 9.50 -20.34
CA ILE A 114 -2.46 8.55 -19.80
C ILE A 114 -3.82 9.22 -19.63
N THR A 115 -4.88 8.45 -19.77
CA THR A 115 -6.26 8.95 -19.62
C THR A 115 -6.62 9.18 -18.16
N ARG A 116 -7.66 10.01 -17.91
CA ARG A 116 -8.23 10.21 -16.58
C ARG A 116 -8.64 8.89 -15.93
N GLU A 117 -9.26 7.97 -16.66
CA GLU A 117 -9.66 6.66 -16.13
C GLU A 117 -8.45 5.85 -15.66
N GLN A 118 -7.31 5.92 -16.37
CA GLN A 118 -6.07 5.28 -15.95
C GLN A 118 -5.49 5.95 -14.69
N VAL A 119 -5.58 7.27 -14.55
CA VAL A 119 -5.21 8.01 -13.34
C VAL A 119 -6.06 7.53 -12.14
N GLU A 120 -7.38 7.51 -12.30
CA GLU A 120 -8.33 7.05 -11.28
C GLU A 120 -8.10 5.59 -10.88
N TYR A 121 -7.77 4.74 -11.85
CA TYR A 121 -7.42 3.35 -11.59
C TYR A 121 -6.10 3.20 -10.82
N ILE A 122 -5.03 3.95 -11.17
CA ILE A 122 -3.75 3.91 -10.42
C ILE A 122 -3.97 4.37 -8.99
N GLN A 123 -4.75 5.45 -8.79
CA GLN A 123 -5.08 5.95 -7.48
C GLN A 123 -5.87 4.92 -6.65
N TYR A 124 -6.90 4.29 -7.25
CA TYR A 124 -7.63 3.19 -6.62
C TYR A 124 -6.71 2.01 -6.27
N SER A 125 -5.81 1.64 -7.17
CA SER A 125 -4.83 0.58 -6.93
C SER A 125 -3.95 0.88 -5.72
N LEU A 126 -3.58 2.15 -5.52
CA LEU A 126 -2.73 2.58 -4.41
C LEU A 126 -3.45 2.52 -3.07
N THR A 127 -4.72 2.98 -3.00
CA THR A 127 -5.42 3.26 -1.74
C THR A 127 -6.66 2.40 -1.49
N ASN A 128 -7.12 1.66 -2.49
CA ASN A 128 -8.42 0.97 -2.51
C ASN A 128 -9.64 1.91 -2.41
N GLU A 129 -9.44 3.23 -2.57
CA GLU A 129 -10.49 4.25 -2.57
C GLU A 129 -10.68 4.79 -3.99
N LYS A 130 -11.92 4.93 -4.46
CA LYS A 130 -12.19 5.52 -5.78
C LYS A 130 -12.38 7.02 -5.65
N ILE A 131 -11.51 7.79 -6.30
CA ILE A 131 -11.57 9.26 -6.34
C ILE A 131 -11.81 9.72 -7.77
N ASP A 132 -12.74 10.67 -7.95
CA ASP A 132 -13.00 11.34 -9.23
C ASP A 132 -11.98 12.44 -9.47
N PHE A 133 -11.26 12.38 -10.59
CA PHE A 133 -10.28 13.38 -11.02
C PHE A 133 -10.82 14.33 -12.10
N SER A 134 -12.13 14.36 -12.36
CA SER A 134 -12.71 15.17 -13.43
C SER A 134 -12.51 16.68 -13.25
N ASP A 135 -12.26 17.15 -12.03
CA ASP A 135 -12.00 18.55 -11.69
C ASP A 135 -10.57 19.03 -11.99
N CYS A 136 -9.60 18.08 -12.10
CA CYS A 136 -8.19 18.41 -12.33
C CYS A 136 -7.60 17.72 -13.59
N VAL A 137 -8.26 16.70 -14.13
CA VAL A 137 -7.87 15.99 -15.35
C VAL A 137 -9.05 15.99 -16.33
N GLU A 138 -9.00 16.81 -17.38
CA GLU A 138 -10.11 16.88 -18.35
C GLU A 138 -10.25 15.56 -19.13
N LYS A 139 -9.16 15.08 -19.74
CA LYS A 139 -9.14 13.83 -20.53
C LYS A 139 -7.91 12.98 -20.28
N GLU A 140 -6.73 13.58 -20.30
CA GLU A 140 -5.43 12.92 -20.24
C GLU A 140 -4.40 13.79 -19.51
N VAL A 141 -3.34 13.16 -19.02
CA VAL A 141 -2.21 13.81 -18.32
C VAL A 141 -0.93 13.41 -19.01
N ASP A 142 -0.03 14.39 -19.19
CA ASP A 142 1.35 14.17 -19.61
C ASP A 142 2.14 13.57 -18.43
N THR A 143 2.72 12.39 -18.63
CA THR A 143 3.51 11.68 -17.62
C THR A 143 4.95 12.16 -17.56
N GLN A 144 5.39 12.99 -18.50
CA GLN A 144 6.78 13.45 -18.61
C GLN A 144 7.01 14.84 -18.02
N ASP A 145 6.01 15.45 -17.42
CA ASP A 145 6.15 16.76 -16.76
C ASP A 145 6.92 16.61 -15.44
N ALA A 146 8.22 16.32 -15.60
CA ALA A 146 9.11 15.98 -14.50
C ALA A 146 9.31 17.14 -13.54
N THR A 147 8.83 17.01 -12.34
CA THR A 147 9.17 17.90 -11.23
C THR A 147 10.58 17.61 -10.72
N SER A 148 11.49 18.59 -10.84
CA SER A 148 12.83 18.54 -10.25
C SER A 148 12.81 18.97 -8.78
N GLY A 149 13.77 18.50 -7.98
CA GLY A 149 13.96 18.97 -6.59
C GLY A 149 13.18 18.20 -5.53
N MET A 150 12.72 17.00 -5.83
CA MET A 150 12.02 16.15 -4.87
C MET A 150 12.97 15.24 -4.09
N ASN A 151 12.59 14.95 -2.84
CA ASN A 151 13.20 13.89 -2.07
C ASN A 151 12.84 12.54 -2.71
N PHE A 152 13.74 11.57 -2.59
CA PHE A 152 13.46 10.19 -2.96
C PHE A 152 13.91 9.25 -1.86
N GLY A 153 13.18 8.16 -1.70
CA GLY A 153 13.45 7.12 -0.71
C GLY A 153 13.80 5.80 -1.37
N ASN A 154 14.51 4.96 -0.63
CA ASN A 154 14.78 3.59 -1.01
C ASN A 154 14.64 2.68 0.21
N ILE A 155 13.80 1.66 0.11
CA ILE A 155 13.67 0.61 1.14
C ILE A 155 14.89 -0.31 1.03
N ILE A 156 15.63 -0.43 2.14
CA ILE A 156 16.87 -1.24 2.22
C ILE A 156 16.65 -2.60 2.86
N ASN A 157 15.74 -2.67 3.83
CA ASN A 157 15.34 -3.90 4.51
C ASN A 157 13.86 -3.86 4.79
N TYR A 158 13.24 -5.04 4.93
CA TYR A 158 11.88 -5.14 5.43
C TYR A 158 11.64 -6.47 6.16
N GLU A 159 10.69 -6.44 7.08
CA GLU A 159 10.08 -7.59 7.73
C GLU A 159 8.56 -7.47 7.56
N TYR A 160 7.84 -8.58 7.65
CA TYR A 160 6.38 -8.55 7.56
C TYR A 160 5.71 -9.57 8.47
N GLU A 161 4.48 -9.23 8.86
CA GLU A 161 3.53 -10.16 9.49
C GLU A 161 2.28 -10.26 8.61
N SER A 162 1.76 -11.47 8.45
CA SER A 162 0.57 -11.73 7.63
C SER A 162 -0.60 -12.11 8.53
N HIS A 163 -1.71 -11.39 8.39
CA HIS A 163 -2.95 -11.59 9.13
C HIS A 163 -4.12 -11.69 8.14
N ASP A 164 -4.50 -12.89 7.72
CA ASP A 164 -5.58 -13.16 6.74
C ASP A 164 -5.47 -12.32 5.45
N GLU A 165 -6.20 -11.19 5.38
CA GLU A 165 -6.23 -10.30 4.21
C GLU A 165 -5.31 -9.06 4.36
N GLU A 166 -4.66 -8.90 5.51
CA GLU A 166 -3.80 -7.76 5.82
C GLU A 166 -2.34 -8.19 6.00
N ILE A 167 -1.42 -7.41 5.46
CA ILE A 167 0.02 -7.53 5.69
C ILE A 167 0.48 -6.29 6.45
N VAL A 168 1.17 -6.49 7.56
CA VAL A 168 1.87 -5.41 8.27
C VAL A 168 3.34 -5.51 7.91
N LEU A 169 3.83 -4.52 7.18
CA LEU A 169 5.21 -4.41 6.73
C LEU A 169 5.95 -3.40 7.60
N SER A 170 7.11 -3.76 8.12
CA SER A 170 8.07 -2.84 8.77
C SER A 170 9.32 -2.76 7.92
N ALA A 171 9.72 -1.56 7.52
CA ALA A 171 10.82 -1.34 6.61
C ALA A 171 11.80 -0.27 7.12
N ASP A 172 13.09 -0.48 6.83
CA ASP A 172 14.12 0.56 6.94
C ASP A 172 14.27 1.25 5.58
N MET A 173 14.18 2.58 5.58
CA MET A 173 14.25 3.38 4.37
C MET A 173 15.35 4.43 4.47
N GLN A 174 16.09 4.63 3.39
CA GLN A 174 16.99 5.77 3.22
C GLN A 174 16.31 6.83 2.37
N LEU A 175 16.29 8.06 2.91
CA LEU A 175 15.74 9.23 2.25
C LEU A 175 16.88 10.15 1.82
N GLN A 176 16.94 10.47 0.55
CA GLN A 176 17.90 11.42 -0.01
C GLN A 176 17.19 12.64 -0.57
N SER A 177 17.64 13.83 -0.17
CA SER A 177 17.17 15.08 -0.79
C SER A 177 17.94 15.37 -2.05
N ASP A 178 17.23 15.81 -3.09
CA ASP A 178 17.85 16.18 -4.37
C ASP A 178 18.91 17.26 -4.20
N GLY A 179 20.05 17.06 -4.86
CA GLY A 179 21.18 18.00 -4.80
C GLY A 179 21.98 17.99 -3.50
N THR A 180 21.73 17.06 -2.58
CA THR A 180 22.49 16.90 -1.34
C THR A 180 23.06 15.49 -1.20
N ASN A 181 24.18 15.37 -0.47
CA ASN A 181 24.73 14.06 -0.08
C ASN A 181 24.19 13.59 1.29
N ASN A 182 23.23 14.31 1.86
CA ASN A 182 22.66 13.96 3.15
C ASN A 182 21.63 12.86 2.96
N VAL A 183 21.89 11.72 3.54
CA VAL A 183 20.95 10.60 3.64
C VAL A 183 20.38 10.60 5.05
N LYS A 184 19.07 10.57 5.15
CA LYS A 184 18.34 10.35 6.41
C LYS A 184 17.82 8.92 6.41
N GLU A 185 17.77 8.33 7.58
CA GLU A 185 17.15 7.02 7.76
C GLU A 185 15.77 7.19 8.40
N LYS A 186 14.82 6.43 7.88
CA LYS A 186 13.46 6.36 8.40
C LYS A 186 13.07 4.91 8.67
N LYS A 187 12.23 4.72 9.68
CA LYS A 187 11.46 3.49 9.85
C LYS A 187 10.05 3.71 9.33
N VAL A 188 9.59 2.78 8.53
CA VAL A 188 8.27 2.86 7.89
C VAL A 188 7.46 1.62 8.26
N THR A 189 6.27 1.83 8.82
CA THR A 189 5.30 0.77 9.06
C THR A 189 4.14 0.95 8.11
N VAL A 190 3.79 -0.09 7.35
CA VAL A 190 2.76 -0.04 6.31
C VAL A 190 1.74 -1.15 6.54
N TYR A 191 0.47 -0.79 6.48
CA TYR A 191 -0.66 -1.71 6.50
C TYR A 191 -1.16 -1.88 5.07
N LEU A 192 -0.98 -3.07 4.54
CA LEU A 192 -1.36 -3.45 3.18
C LEU A 192 -2.61 -4.32 3.23
N ILE A 193 -3.51 -4.10 2.27
CA ILE A 193 -4.66 -4.98 2.04
C ILE A 193 -4.53 -5.62 0.65
N LYS A 194 -4.98 -6.85 0.53
CA LYS A 194 -5.04 -7.53 -0.77
C LYS A 194 -6.04 -6.83 -1.68
N ASN A 195 -5.60 -6.50 -2.88
CA ASN A 195 -6.40 -5.97 -3.97
C ASN A 195 -5.95 -6.62 -5.27
N GLN A 196 -6.59 -7.71 -5.65
CA GLN A 196 -6.15 -8.54 -6.80
C GLN A 196 -6.09 -7.78 -8.14
N TYR A 197 -6.68 -6.60 -8.23
CA TYR A 197 -6.63 -5.76 -9.41
C TYR A 197 -5.70 -4.55 -9.24
N SER A 198 -4.95 -4.46 -8.15
CA SER A 198 -3.98 -3.39 -7.97
C SER A 198 -2.76 -3.58 -8.87
N CYS A 199 -2.34 -2.50 -9.53
CA CYS A 199 -1.08 -2.47 -10.28
C CYS A 199 0.16 -2.38 -9.38
N PHE A 200 -0.01 -2.30 -8.07
CA PHE A 200 1.07 -2.35 -7.07
C PHE A 200 1.18 -3.75 -6.49
N ASP A 201 1.59 -4.71 -7.31
CA ASP A 201 1.85 -6.11 -6.93
C ASP A 201 0.67 -6.79 -6.21
N GLY A 202 -0.58 -6.40 -6.54
CA GLY A 202 -1.79 -6.98 -5.98
C GLY A 202 -2.16 -6.47 -4.58
N TYR A 203 -1.58 -5.35 -4.13
CA TYR A 203 -1.86 -4.77 -2.82
C TYR A 203 -2.24 -3.29 -2.92
N SER A 204 -2.99 -2.81 -1.93
CA SER A 204 -3.25 -1.39 -1.69
C SER A 204 -2.74 -1.00 -0.31
N ILE A 205 -2.36 0.26 -0.16
CA ILE A 205 -1.85 0.81 1.10
C ILE A 205 -3.01 1.44 1.87
N LYS A 206 -3.37 0.83 2.99
CA LYS A 206 -4.43 1.31 3.89
C LYS A 206 -3.93 2.41 4.82
N GLN A 207 -2.71 2.23 5.34
CA GLN A 207 -2.07 3.16 6.25
C GLN A 207 -0.56 3.05 6.13
N LEU A 208 0.13 4.16 6.35
CA LEU A 208 1.57 4.22 6.47
C LEU A 208 1.93 5.17 7.62
N VAL A 209 2.93 4.76 8.43
CA VAL A 209 3.56 5.60 9.45
C VAL A 209 5.06 5.60 9.21
N SER A 210 5.67 6.78 9.17
CA SER A 210 7.08 6.97 8.85
C SER A 210 7.75 7.83 9.94
N GLU A 211 8.79 7.33 10.56
CA GLU A 211 9.49 7.97 11.66
C GLU A 211 10.97 8.16 11.33
N ASP A 212 11.52 9.34 11.60
CA ASP A 212 12.97 9.59 11.46
C ASP A 212 13.74 8.76 12.51
N VAL A 213 14.78 8.06 12.07
CA VAL A 213 15.72 7.38 12.98
C VAL A 213 16.63 8.45 13.57
N THR A 214 16.36 8.83 14.85
CA THR A 214 17.27 9.69 15.61
C THR A 214 18.47 8.85 16.05
N GLU A 215 19.66 9.09 15.47
CA GLU A 215 20.88 8.60 16.07
C GLU A 215 20.99 9.18 17.49
N ASN A 216 20.85 8.33 18.49
CA ASN A 216 21.30 8.66 19.82
C ASN A 216 22.84 8.75 19.80
N ILE A 217 23.38 9.92 19.48
CA ILE A 217 24.76 10.25 19.74
C ILE A 217 24.90 10.27 21.26
N GLN A 218 25.14 9.10 21.87
CA GLN A 218 25.74 9.03 23.18
C GLN A 218 27.13 9.60 23.00
N GLY A 219 27.27 10.89 23.27
CA GLY A 219 28.56 11.51 23.40
C GLY A 219 29.30 10.82 24.54
N ASP A 220 30.21 9.92 24.21
CA ASP A 220 31.27 9.53 25.10
C ASP A 220 32.10 10.79 25.33
N GLY A 221 31.75 11.48 26.44
CA GLY A 221 32.51 12.60 26.95
C GLY A 221 33.87 12.12 27.46
N GLU A 222 34.81 11.87 26.58
CA GLU A 222 36.23 11.85 26.97
C GLU A 222 36.67 13.29 27.15
N GLU A 223 36.65 13.71 28.42
CA GLU A 223 37.30 14.91 28.92
C GLU A 223 38.81 14.79 28.69
N HIS A 224 39.32 15.25 27.55
CA HIS A 224 40.72 15.45 27.35
C HIS A 224 41.20 16.64 28.17
N THR A 225 41.67 16.37 29.41
CA THR A 225 42.39 17.34 30.23
C THR A 225 43.76 17.59 29.62
N PHE A 226 43.91 18.72 28.94
CA PHE A 226 45.23 19.21 28.54
C PHE A 226 45.92 19.85 29.76
N TYR A 227 46.98 19.21 30.24
CA TYR A 227 47.96 19.86 31.14
C TYR A 227 48.92 20.70 30.30
N VAL A 228 49.01 21.96 30.68
CA VAL A 228 50.04 22.92 30.20
C VAL A 228 51.29 22.78 31.05
#